data_81c640b56545904c71b9722d4aebfefc
#
_entry.id   81c640b56545904c71b9722d4aebfefc
#
_cell.length_a   1.000
_cell.length_b   1.000
_cell.length_c   1.000
_cell.angle_alpha   90.00
_cell.angle_beta   90.00
_cell.angle_gamma   90.00
#
_symmetry.space_group_name_H-M   'P 1'
#
loop_
_entity.id
_entity.type
_entity.pdbx_description
1 polymer ?
#
loop_
_entity_poly.entity_id
_entity_poly.type
_entity_poly.pdbx_seq_one_letter_code
_entity_poly.pdbx_strand_id
1 'polypeptide(L)'
;NELYYNDGAPAAVEGAEYDLSRIPLLARDQHGNPCGIPSDIEWTLADTNQTNATIENGKLLVAVGSVPDASYADVILEASSASAGKTAKNVVVKVEQQPTLKTIRADMKDGFVLRLDENAVLADTAAGYDQYGREMTGGSFEWVTSKPDVVSLENGTLKALKEDSTEIYARSGDIESNYITLTVNAPRRLAAITADGIPSSVRKNTTL
;
A
#
# COMPACT_ATOMS: atom_id res chain seq x y z
N ASN A 1 32.45 -25.38 15.36
CA ASN A 1 31.05 -25.26 14.85
C ASN A 1 30.32 -24.13 15.56
N GLU A 2 29.67 -23.28 14.82
CA GLU A 2 28.93 -22.12 15.32
C GLU A 2 27.56 -22.07 14.64
N LEU A 3 26.52 -21.78 15.40
CA LEU A 3 25.22 -21.42 14.91
C LEU A 3 25.00 -19.95 15.26
N TYR A 4 24.62 -19.11 14.30
CA TYR A 4 24.45 -17.68 14.52
C TYR A 4 23.34 -17.10 13.64
N TYR A 5 22.82 -15.96 14.05
CA TYR A 5 21.84 -15.17 13.35
C TYR A 5 22.53 -14.01 12.62
N ASN A 6 22.16 -13.81 11.38
CA ASN A 6 22.58 -12.65 10.59
C ASN A 6 21.35 -11.81 10.33
N ASP A 7 21.23 -10.66 10.95
CA ASP A 7 20.06 -9.77 10.91
C ASP A 7 19.32 -9.76 9.57
N GLY A 8 18.01 -9.48 9.59
CA GLY A 8 17.19 -9.38 8.40
C GLY A 8 16.01 -10.35 8.37
N ALA A 9 15.59 -10.89 9.53
CA ALA A 9 14.30 -11.56 9.60
C ALA A 9 13.18 -10.59 9.17
N PRO A 10 12.25 -11.02 8.30
CA PRO A 10 11.06 -10.24 8.02
C PRO A 10 10.30 -9.94 9.31
N ALA A 11 9.63 -8.78 9.40
CA ALA A 11 8.82 -8.47 10.56
C ALA A 11 7.66 -9.46 10.71
N ALA A 12 7.37 -9.84 11.95
CA ALA A 12 6.15 -10.53 12.33
C ALA A 12 5.03 -9.51 12.53
N VAL A 13 3.78 -9.95 12.42
CA VAL A 13 2.60 -9.12 12.70
C VAL A 13 1.92 -9.66 13.94
N GLU A 14 1.59 -8.80 14.91
CA GLU A 14 0.84 -9.21 16.09
C GLU A 14 -0.50 -9.87 15.71
N GLY A 15 -0.90 -10.91 16.43
CA GLY A 15 -2.10 -11.68 16.16
C GLY A 15 -2.03 -12.63 14.95
N ALA A 16 -0.92 -12.62 14.21
CA ALA A 16 -0.68 -13.54 13.10
C ALA A 16 0.44 -14.55 13.44
N GLU A 17 0.33 -15.76 12.89
CA GLU A 17 1.39 -16.76 13.01
C GLU A 17 2.59 -16.38 12.13
N TYR A 18 3.77 -16.36 12.72
CA TYR A 18 5.03 -16.13 12.01
C TYR A 18 5.84 -17.42 11.99
N ASP A 19 6.14 -17.92 10.81
CA ASP A 19 6.94 -19.13 10.60
C ASP A 19 8.42 -18.86 10.90
N LEU A 20 8.96 -19.50 11.92
CA LEU A 20 10.33 -19.32 12.38
C LEU A 20 11.37 -19.86 11.37
N SER A 21 10.96 -20.69 10.42
CA SER A 21 11.84 -21.12 9.31
C SER A 21 12.26 -19.98 8.38
N ARG A 22 11.55 -18.84 8.43
CA ARG A 22 11.89 -17.64 7.66
C ARG A 22 13.06 -16.84 8.25
N ILE A 23 13.48 -17.19 9.46
CA ILE A 23 14.62 -16.51 10.10
C ILE A 23 15.92 -17.02 9.49
N PRO A 24 16.78 -16.13 8.98
CA PRO A 24 18.03 -16.51 8.31
C PRO A 24 19.09 -16.94 9.34
N LEU A 25 19.07 -18.21 9.74
CA LEU A 25 20.15 -18.81 10.51
C LEU A 25 21.31 -19.18 9.59
N LEU A 26 22.50 -19.11 10.13
CA LEU A 26 23.74 -19.52 9.48
C LEU A 26 24.54 -20.46 10.41
N ALA A 27 25.28 -21.37 9.81
CA ALA A 27 26.15 -22.25 10.54
C ALA A 27 27.58 -22.28 9.95
N ARG A 28 28.57 -22.40 10.81
CA ARG A 28 30.01 -22.56 10.41
C ARG A 28 30.60 -23.78 11.10
N ASP A 29 31.51 -24.45 10.40
CA ASP A 29 32.30 -25.52 10.94
C ASP A 29 33.41 -25.00 11.89
N GLN A 30 34.24 -25.93 12.42
CA GLN A 30 35.34 -25.59 13.32
C GLN A 30 36.47 -24.80 12.65
N HIS A 31 36.47 -24.71 11.33
CA HIS A 31 37.46 -23.94 10.54
C HIS A 31 36.89 -22.60 10.07
N GLY A 32 35.63 -22.25 10.46
CA GLY A 32 34.94 -21.02 10.08
C GLY A 32 34.28 -21.05 8.70
N ASN A 33 34.27 -22.21 8.01
CA ASN A 33 33.63 -22.32 6.70
C ASN A 33 32.10 -22.47 6.85
N PRO A 34 31.32 -21.91 5.95
CA PRO A 34 29.87 -22.13 5.93
C PRO A 34 29.55 -23.63 5.84
N CYS A 35 28.59 -24.07 6.62
CA CYS A 35 28.07 -25.44 6.59
C CYS A 35 26.57 -25.48 6.68
N GLY A 36 25.96 -26.64 6.46
CA GLY A 36 24.51 -26.82 6.53
C GLY A 36 23.97 -26.55 7.92
N ILE A 37 22.80 -25.94 8.01
CA ILE A 37 22.05 -25.74 9.25
C ILE A 37 21.53 -27.10 9.71
N PRO A 38 21.68 -27.46 10.99
CA PRO A 38 21.08 -28.69 11.54
C PRO A 38 19.57 -28.73 11.32
N SER A 39 19.03 -29.91 11.10
CA SER A 39 17.61 -30.13 10.89
C SER A 39 16.77 -30.16 12.18
N ASP A 40 17.46 -30.24 13.33
CA ASP A 40 16.88 -30.34 14.68
C ASP A 40 16.87 -28.99 15.41
N ILE A 41 16.61 -27.89 14.69
CA ILE A 41 16.52 -26.57 15.31
C ILE A 41 15.28 -26.48 16.19
N GLU A 42 15.50 -26.20 17.46
CA GLU A 42 14.48 -25.86 18.44
C GLU A 42 14.54 -24.36 18.76
N TRP A 43 13.38 -23.72 18.75
CA TRP A 43 13.24 -22.30 19.06
C TRP A 43 12.63 -22.09 20.45
N THR A 44 13.22 -21.19 21.22
CA THR A 44 12.73 -20.77 22.52
C THR A 44 12.71 -19.24 22.63
N LEU A 45 11.82 -18.73 23.48
CA LEU A 45 11.87 -17.32 23.87
C LEU A 45 13.06 -17.09 24.79
N ALA A 46 13.83 -16.04 24.57
CA ALA A 46 14.89 -15.66 25.50
C ALA A 46 14.26 -15.21 26.84
N ASP A 47 14.95 -15.43 27.93
CA ASP A 47 14.45 -15.40 29.29
C ASP A 47 14.04 -14.00 29.83
N THR A 48 13.78 -13.04 28.97
CA THR A 48 13.49 -11.66 29.35
C THR A 48 12.10 -11.19 28.92
N ASN A 49 11.12 -11.32 29.82
CA ASN A 49 9.88 -10.52 29.81
C ASN A 49 8.95 -10.57 28.58
N GLN A 50 8.97 -11.65 27.81
CA GLN A 50 8.12 -11.73 26.61
C GLN A 50 6.83 -12.47 26.90
N THR A 51 6.07 -11.96 27.87
CA THR A 51 4.82 -12.58 28.35
C THR A 51 3.71 -12.63 27.30
N ASN A 52 3.85 -11.84 26.23
CA ASN A 52 2.85 -11.71 25.17
C ASN A 52 3.21 -12.50 23.89
N ALA A 53 4.26 -13.32 23.95
CA ALA A 53 4.71 -14.13 22.82
C ALA A 53 4.69 -15.63 23.21
N THR A 54 4.31 -16.48 22.28
CA THR A 54 4.36 -17.94 22.41
C THR A 54 4.97 -18.56 21.17
N ILE A 55 5.61 -19.72 21.35
CA ILE A 55 6.12 -20.53 20.24
C ILE A 55 5.42 -21.90 20.29
N GLU A 56 4.75 -22.23 19.20
CA GLU A 56 4.10 -23.51 19.02
C GLU A 56 4.35 -24.05 17.61
N ASN A 57 4.77 -25.30 17.53
CA ASN A 57 4.99 -26.00 16.24
C ASN A 57 5.90 -25.22 15.25
N GLY A 58 6.96 -24.57 15.76
CA GLY A 58 7.88 -23.79 14.93
C GLY A 58 7.32 -22.44 14.45
N LYS A 59 6.23 -21.98 15.05
CA LYS A 59 5.63 -20.69 14.77
C LYS A 59 5.64 -19.79 16.01
N LEU A 60 5.94 -18.51 15.80
CA LEU A 60 5.82 -17.47 16.81
C LEU A 60 4.44 -16.80 16.65
N LEU A 61 3.75 -16.65 17.78
CA LEU A 61 2.54 -15.85 17.89
C LEU A 61 2.75 -14.76 18.95
N VAL A 62 2.48 -13.52 18.60
CA VAL A 62 2.53 -12.37 19.50
C VAL A 62 1.11 -11.84 19.68
N ALA A 63 0.70 -11.63 20.93
CA ALA A 63 -0.66 -11.17 21.23
C ALA A 63 -0.93 -9.77 20.66
N VAL A 64 -2.15 -9.54 20.20
CA VAL A 64 -2.62 -8.23 19.72
C VAL A 64 -2.55 -7.22 20.86
N GLY A 65 -2.12 -5.99 20.55
CA GLY A 65 -1.93 -4.90 21.52
C GLY A 65 -0.58 -4.95 22.24
N SER A 66 0.34 -5.80 21.81
CA SER A 66 1.70 -5.88 22.35
C SER A 66 2.66 -4.86 21.74
N VAL A 67 2.31 -4.32 20.60
CA VAL A 67 3.13 -3.34 19.85
C VAL A 67 2.56 -1.94 20.06
N PRO A 68 3.36 -0.95 20.50
CA PRO A 68 2.92 0.44 20.59
C PRO A 68 2.57 1.03 19.21
N ASP A 69 1.69 2.03 19.20
CA ASP A 69 1.22 2.68 17.97
C ASP A 69 2.36 3.12 17.04
N ALA A 70 2.25 2.72 15.78
CA ALA A 70 3.18 3.05 14.69
C ALA A 70 4.65 2.75 14.98
N SER A 71 4.94 1.82 15.88
CA SER A 71 6.28 1.38 16.23
C SER A 71 6.47 -0.13 16.05
N TYR A 72 7.59 -0.65 16.50
CA TYR A 72 7.91 -2.08 16.51
C TYR A 72 8.17 -2.52 17.94
N ALA A 73 7.82 -3.77 18.25
CA ALA A 73 8.34 -4.48 19.42
C ALA A 73 9.37 -5.51 18.98
N ASP A 74 10.38 -5.74 19.80
CA ASP A 74 11.37 -6.78 19.54
C ASP A 74 11.02 -8.04 20.35
N VAL A 75 10.92 -9.18 19.67
CA VAL A 75 10.87 -10.50 20.31
C VAL A 75 12.25 -11.13 20.16
N ILE A 76 12.85 -11.49 21.29
CA ILE A 76 14.20 -12.09 21.32
C ILE A 76 14.07 -13.60 21.49
N LEU A 77 14.67 -14.33 20.57
CA LEU A 77 14.61 -15.78 20.50
C LEU A 77 16.01 -16.39 20.67
N GLU A 78 16.03 -17.65 21.03
CA GLU A 78 17.20 -18.53 20.94
C GLU A 78 16.86 -19.70 20.02
N ALA A 79 17.81 -20.05 19.14
CA ALA A 79 17.73 -21.23 18.30
C ALA A 79 18.81 -22.23 18.73
N SER A 80 18.42 -23.43 19.11
CA SER A 80 19.35 -24.46 19.56
C SER A 80 19.26 -25.72 18.69
N SER A 81 20.37 -26.46 18.61
CA SER A 81 20.45 -27.79 18.01
C SER A 81 21.13 -28.72 18.97
N ALA A 82 20.43 -29.76 19.38
CA ALA A 82 20.99 -30.79 20.26
C ALA A 82 22.08 -31.62 19.55
N SER A 83 21.84 -31.96 18.28
CA SER A 83 22.82 -32.76 17.50
C SER A 83 24.14 -32.02 17.27
N ALA A 84 24.10 -30.71 17.09
CA ALA A 84 25.26 -29.86 16.93
C ALA A 84 25.87 -29.38 18.27
N GLY A 85 25.08 -29.43 19.36
CA GLY A 85 25.45 -28.88 20.67
C GLY A 85 25.70 -27.38 20.61
N LYS A 86 24.87 -26.63 19.83
CA LYS A 86 25.03 -25.19 19.56
C LYS A 86 23.74 -24.42 19.73
N THR A 87 23.87 -23.16 20.15
CA THR A 87 22.79 -22.23 20.32
C THR A 87 23.15 -20.88 19.69
N ALA A 88 22.29 -20.35 18.84
CA ALA A 88 22.31 -18.96 18.42
C ALA A 88 21.45 -18.14 19.40
N LYS A 89 22.05 -17.12 20.00
CA LYS A 89 21.40 -16.25 20.98
C LYS A 89 21.06 -14.90 20.37
N ASN A 90 20.14 -14.20 21.02
CA ASN A 90 19.73 -12.84 20.63
C ASN A 90 19.24 -12.75 19.18
N VAL A 91 18.48 -13.75 18.75
CA VAL A 91 17.78 -13.70 17.46
C VAL A 91 16.59 -12.75 17.60
N VAL A 92 16.69 -11.57 17.01
CA VAL A 92 15.68 -10.54 17.14
C VAL A 92 14.67 -10.63 15.99
N VAL A 93 13.39 -10.78 16.33
CA VAL A 93 12.28 -10.65 15.39
C VAL A 93 11.54 -9.36 15.72
N LYS A 94 11.49 -8.44 14.75
CA LYS A 94 10.65 -7.26 14.86
C LYS A 94 9.20 -7.63 14.68
N VAL A 95 8.34 -7.11 15.55
CA VAL A 95 6.89 -7.32 15.48
C VAL A 95 6.23 -5.98 15.25
N GLU A 96 5.32 -5.92 14.30
CA GLU A 96 4.52 -4.75 13.97
C GLU A 96 3.04 -4.99 14.28
N GLN A 97 2.29 -3.92 14.44
CA GLN A 97 0.83 -3.99 14.54
C GLN A 97 0.21 -4.51 13.24
N GLN A 98 -1.01 -5.01 13.34
CA GLN A 98 -1.80 -5.29 12.15
C GLN A 98 -1.96 -4.01 11.31
N PRO A 99 -1.78 -4.08 9.99
CA PRO A 99 -1.98 -2.92 9.12
C PRO A 99 -3.40 -2.38 9.26
N THR A 100 -3.52 -1.10 9.57
CA THR A 100 -4.80 -0.38 9.63
C THR A 100 -4.73 0.86 8.76
N LEU A 101 -5.82 1.15 8.04
CA LEU A 101 -5.89 2.33 7.20
C LEU A 101 -5.70 3.60 8.05
N LYS A 102 -4.74 4.44 7.69
CA LYS A 102 -4.45 5.72 8.35
C LYS A 102 -4.55 6.91 7.43
N THR A 103 -4.25 6.73 6.16
CA THR A 103 -4.26 7.83 5.19
C THR A 103 -4.81 7.34 3.87
N ILE A 104 -5.55 8.18 3.19
CA ILE A 104 -5.98 7.99 1.80
C ILE A 104 -5.32 9.09 0.97
N ARG A 105 -4.82 8.75 -0.20
CA ARG A 105 -4.34 9.72 -1.20
C ARG A 105 -5.15 9.57 -2.46
N ALA A 106 -5.70 10.68 -2.94
CA ALA A 106 -6.26 10.76 -4.27
C ALA A 106 -5.14 11.17 -5.24
N ASP A 107 -4.88 10.31 -6.23
CA ASP A 107 -3.86 10.52 -7.27
C ASP A 107 -4.49 11.16 -8.51
N MET A 108 -5.07 12.33 -8.31
CA MET A 108 -5.60 13.17 -9.37
C MET A 108 -4.96 14.54 -9.32
N LYS A 109 -4.80 15.13 -10.50
CA LYS A 109 -4.27 16.49 -10.60
C LYS A 109 -5.27 17.48 -10.03
N ASP A 110 -4.84 18.32 -9.10
CA ASP A 110 -5.62 19.47 -8.65
C ASP A 110 -5.93 20.41 -9.82
N GLY A 111 -7.12 21.01 -9.82
CA GLY A 111 -7.59 21.80 -10.96
C GLY A 111 -8.05 20.95 -12.15
N PHE A 112 -8.56 19.73 -11.90
CA PHE A 112 -9.15 18.89 -12.93
C PHE A 112 -10.35 19.57 -13.58
N VAL A 113 -10.44 19.50 -14.91
CA VAL A 113 -11.51 20.14 -15.70
C VAL A 113 -12.36 19.09 -16.39
N LEU A 114 -13.67 19.17 -16.16
CA LEU A 114 -14.69 18.35 -16.81
C LEU A 114 -15.65 19.28 -17.61
N ARG A 115 -16.28 18.79 -18.66
CA ARG A 115 -17.31 19.52 -19.39
C ARG A 115 -18.67 18.91 -19.15
N LEU A 116 -19.74 19.69 -19.36
CA LEU A 116 -21.13 19.25 -19.17
C LEU A 116 -21.52 18.02 -20.00
N ASP A 117 -20.81 17.75 -21.09
CA ASP A 117 -21.01 16.58 -21.96
C ASP A 117 -20.02 15.44 -21.71
N GLU A 118 -19.17 15.54 -20.66
CA GLU A 118 -18.13 14.59 -20.32
C GLU A 118 -18.44 13.88 -18.99
N ASN A 119 -17.97 12.65 -18.88
CA ASN A 119 -17.92 11.87 -17.66
C ASN A 119 -16.47 11.47 -17.37
N ALA A 120 -16.14 11.26 -16.10
CA ALA A 120 -14.81 10.76 -15.70
C ALA A 120 -14.97 9.57 -14.76
N VAL A 121 -14.18 8.52 -14.97
CA VAL A 121 -14.12 7.37 -14.10
C VAL A 121 -13.03 7.58 -13.07
N LEU A 122 -13.35 7.43 -11.80
CA LEU A 122 -12.45 7.61 -10.66
C LEU A 122 -11.90 6.28 -10.12
N ALA A 123 -12.20 5.16 -10.79
CA ALA A 123 -11.63 3.87 -10.41
C ALA A 123 -10.10 3.95 -10.40
N ASP A 124 -9.48 3.35 -9.37
CA ASP A 124 -8.02 3.28 -9.18
C ASP A 124 -7.30 4.63 -9.05
N THR A 125 -8.03 5.70 -8.76
CA THR A 125 -7.45 7.04 -8.57
C THR A 125 -7.24 7.42 -7.10
N ALA A 126 -7.43 6.49 -6.18
CA ALA A 126 -7.14 6.67 -4.77
C ALA A 126 -6.45 5.44 -4.19
N ALA A 127 -5.47 5.65 -3.32
CA ALA A 127 -4.74 4.62 -2.61
C ALA A 127 -4.80 4.85 -1.10
N GLY A 128 -4.94 3.77 -0.34
CA GLY A 128 -4.90 3.78 1.12
C GLY A 128 -3.53 3.39 1.64
N TYR A 129 -3.12 3.97 2.76
CA TYR A 129 -1.84 3.69 3.40
C TYR A 129 -2.05 3.33 4.87
N ASP A 130 -1.29 2.35 5.34
CA ASP A 130 -1.29 1.92 6.74
C ASP A 130 -0.53 2.89 7.66
N GLN A 131 -0.48 2.57 8.95
CA GLN A 131 0.24 3.34 9.96
C GLN A 131 1.76 3.40 9.75
N TYR A 132 2.31 2.57 8.88
CA TYR A 132 3.72 2.54 8.49
C TYR A 132 3.98 3.23 7.15
N GLY A 133 2.94 3.80 6.53
CA GLY A 133 3.02 4.47 5.24
C GLY A 133 3.11 3.51 4.04
N ARG A 134 2.78 2.23 4.23
CA ARG A 134 2.76 1.23 3.15
C ARG A 134 1.39 1.22 2.50
N GLU A 135 1.37 1.09 1.19
CA GLU A 135 0.13 1.00 0.43
C GLU A 135 -0.62 -0.30 0.76
N MET A 136 -1.92 -0.15 1.00
CA MET A 136 -2.83 -1.25 1.30
C MET A 136 -3.54 -1.70 0.02
N THR A 137 -3.44 -2.97 -0.32
CA THR A 137 -4.12 -3.55 -1.48
C THR A 137 -5.58 -3.86 -1.18
N GLY A 138 -6.47 -3.63 -2.16
CA GLY A 138 -7.88 -4.04 -2.09
C GLY A 138 -8.81 -3.09 -1.33
N GLY A 139 -8.37 -1.88 -1.01
CA GLY A 139 -9.23 -0.85 -0.43
C GLY A 139 -10.23 -0.30 -1.45
N SER A 140 -11.51 -0.25 -1.10
CA SER A 140 -12.51 0.51 -1.85
C SER A 140 -12.81 1.80 -1.09
N PHE A 141 -12.81 2.92 -1.81
CA PHE A 141 -13.07 4.24 -1.26
C PHE A 141 -14.33 4.82 -1.86
N GLU A 142 -15.10 5.49 -1.00
CA GLU A 142 -16.24 6.29 -1.46
C GLU A 142 -15.74 7.66 -1.92
N TRP A 143 -16.06 8.03 -3.14
CA TRP A 143 -15.82 9.38 -3.62
C TRP A 143 -16.97 10.30 -3.23
N VAL A 144 -16.63 11.48 -2.77
CA VAL A 144 -17.58 12.50 -2.27
C VAL A 144 -17.32 13.81 -2.99
N THR A 145 -18.40 14.57 -3.21
CA THR A 145 -18.33 15.93 -3.74
C THR A 145 -18.90 16.92 -2.73
N SER A 146 -18.31 18.10 -2.61
CA SER A 146 -18.82 19.17 -1.77
C SER A 146 -20.07 19.85 -2.36
N LYS A 147 -20.32 19.72 -3.69
CA LYS A 147 -21.47 20.27 -4.37
C LYS A 147 -22.13 19.23 -5.29
N PRO A 148 -23.10 18.45 -4.79
CA PRO A 148 -23.76 17.41 -5.60
C PRO A 148 -24.68 17.96 -6.71
N ASP A 149 -24.98 19.27 -6.72
CA ASP A 149 -25.66 19.94 -7.81
C ASP A 149 -24.73 20.30 -8.99
N VAL A 150 -23.42 20.31 -8.77
CA VAL A 150 -22.40 20.59 -9.81
C VAL A 150 -21.95 19.30 -10.48
N VAL A 151 -21.68 18.25 -9.69
CA VAL A 151 -21.34 16.92 -10.19
C VAL A 151 -22.06 15.86 -9.38
N SER A 152 -22.55 14.81 -10.03
CA SER A 152 -22.97 13.58 -9.36
C SER A 152 -21.87 12.52 -9.42
N LEU A 153 -21.87 11.66 -8.41
CA LEU A 153 -20.97 10.53 -8.27
C LEU A 153 -21.80 9.25 -8.20
N GLU A 154 -21.71 8.42 -9.23
CA GLU A 154 -22.43 7.16 -9.31
C GLU A 154 -21.45 6.03 -9.68
N ASN A 155 -21.31 5.04 -8.82
CA ASN A 155 -20.46 3.87 -9.06
C ASN A 155 -19.01 4.25 -9.50
N GLY A 156 -18.40 5.24 -8.83
CA GLY A 156 -17.05 5.71 -9.15
C GLY A 156 -16.96 6.52 -10.46
N THR A 157 -18.09 6.94 -11.02
CA THR A 157 -18.14 7.80 -12.21
C THR A 157 -18.63 9.19 -11.85
N LEU A 158 -17.83 10.19 -12.19
CA LEU A 158 -18.18 11.60 -12.15
C LEU A 158 -19.03 11.96 -13.36
N LYS A 159 -20.15 12.60 -13.14
CA LYS A 159 -21.00 13.19 -14.19
C LYS A 159 -21.18 14.68 -13.94
N ALA A 160 -20.82 15.49 -14.91
CA ALA A 160 -21.01 16.93 -14.86
C ALA A 160 -22.49 17.31 -15.01
N LEU A 161 -23.02 18.14 -14.10
CA LEU A 161 -24.44 18.58 -14.07
C LEU A 161 -24.58 20.06 -14.32
N LYS A 162 -23.67 20.91 -13.85
CA LYS A 162 -23.76 22.35 -13.90
C LYS A 162 -22.37 22.98 -13.97
N GLU A 163 -22.23 24.08 -14.69
CA GLU A 163 -21.02 24.90 -14.75
C GLU A 163 -20.75 25.58 -13.40
N ASP A 164 -19.72 25.14 -12.69
CA ASP A 164 -19.23 25.72 -11.43
C ASP A 164 -17.95 24.96 -11.01
N SER A 165 -17.37 25.31 -9.89
CA SER A 165 -16.28 24.58 -9.26
C SER A 165 -16.76 23.88 -7.98
N THR A 166 -16.25 22.67 -7.77
CA THR A 166 -16.51 21.86 -6.57
C THR A 166 -15.22 21.21 -6.12
N GLU A 167 -15.18 20.73 -4.90
CA GLU A 167 -14.13 19.85 -4.40
C GLU A 167 -14.63 18.41 -4.39
N ILE A 168 -13.75 17.48 -4.72
CA ILE A 168 -13.97 16.05 -4.59
C ILE A 168 -12.86 15.42 -3.76
N TYR A 169 -13.17 14.38 -3.03
CA TYR A 169 -12.22 13.62 -2.22
C TYR A 169 -12.70 12.17 -2.05
N ALA A 170 -11.76 11.28 -1.77
CA ALA A 170 -12.06 9.90 -1.43
C ALA A 170 -12.12 9.73 0.08
N ARG A 171 -13.02 8.86 0.60
CA ARG A 171 -13.09 8.56 2.02
C ARG A 171 -13.32 7.08 2.33
N SER A 172 -12.96 6.69 3.55
CA SER A 172 -13.33 5.42 4.16
C SER A 172 -13.58 5.66 5.65
N GLY A 173 -14.84 5.56 6.07
CA GLY A 173 -15.25 6.01 7.41
C GLY A 173 -14.94 7.49 7.62
N ASP A 174 -14.16 7.78 8.67
CA ASP A 174 -13.75 9.15 9.03
C ASP A 174 -12.41 9.59 8.39
N ILE A 175 -11.79 8.73 7.59
CA ILE A 175 -10.52 9.03 6.94
C ILE A 175 -10.81 9.59 5.54
N GLU A 176 -10.34 10.81 5.30
CA GLU A 176 -10.49 11.52 4.03
C GLU A 176 -9.13 11.67 3.32
N SER A 177 -9.16 11.70 1.99
CA SER A 177 -8.00 12.01 1.17
C SER A 177 -7.72 13.51 1.10
N ASN A 178 -6.67 13.89 0.38
CA ASN A 178 -6.52 15.25 -0.11
C ASN A 178 -7.74 15.63 -0.98
N TYR A 179 -8.13 16.89 -0.87
CA TYR A 179 -9.20 17.48 -1.69
C TYR A 179 -8.64 17.87 -3.07
N ILE A 180 -9.45 17.68 -4.09
CA ILE A 180 -9.14 18.00 -5.48
C ILE A 180 -10.17 18.97 -6.00
N THR A 181 -9.72 20.13 -6.43
CA THR A 181 -10.59 21.12 -7.10
C THR A 181 -10.96 20.62 -8.48
N LEU A 182 -12.25 20.53 -8.73
CA LEU A 182 -12.83 20.20 -10.03
C LEU A 182 -13.62 21.40 -10.56
N THR A 183 -13.41 21.74 -11.82
CA THR A 183 -14.17 22.79 -12.51
C THR A 183 -14.94 22.19 -13.66
N VAL A 184 -16.26 22.44 -13.68
CA VAL A 184 -17.14 22.06 -14.79
C VAL A 184 -17.31 23.26 -15.71
N ASN A 185 -16.92 23.09 -16.97
CA ASN A 185 -17.05 24.10 -18.01
C ASN A 185 -18.14 23.75 -19.01
N ALA A 186 -18.57 24.75 -19.80
CA ALA A 186 -19.46 24.55 -20.94
C ALA A 186 -18.90 23.51 -21.93
N PRO A 187 -19.79 22.83 -22.69
CA PRO A 187 -19.37 21.94 -23.76
C PRO A 187 -18.56 22.71 -24.83
N ARG A 188 -17.62 21.98 -25.47
CA ARG A 188 -16.92 22.55 -26.63
C ARG A 188 -17.90 22.79 -27.76
N ARG A 189 -17.93 24.00 -28.25
CA ARG A 189 -18.68 24.37 -29.44
C ARG A 189 -17.72 24.73 -30.56
N LEU A 190 -18.06 24.31 -31.77
CA LEU A 190 -17.33 24.75 -32.95
C LEU A 190 -17.53 26.27 -33.10
N ALA A 191 -16.45 27.04 -32.96
CA ALA A 191 -16.47 28.51 -33.06
C ALA A 191 -16.34 29.01 -34.50
N ALA A 192 -15.54 28.31 -35.32
CA ALA A 192 -15.33 28.65 -36.72
C ALA A 192 -14.85 27.44 -37.52
N ILE A 193 -15.15 27.41 -38.80
CA ILE A 193 -14.52 26.55 -39.80
C ILE A 193 -13.73 27.48 -40.71
N THR A 194 -12.40 27.35 -40.71
CA THR A 194 -11.52 28.03 -41.67
C THR A 194 -11.10 27.03 -42.72
N ALA A 195 -11.22 27.41 -43.99
CA ALA A 195 -10.72 26.61 -45.09
C ALA A 195 -9.44 27.30 -45.61
N ASP A 196 -8.30 26.86 -45.08
CA ASP A 196 -7.00 27.31 -45.58
C ASP A 196 -6.65 26.55 -46.86
N GLY A 197 -6.12 27.25 -47.84
CA GLY A 197 -5.62 26.67 -49.11
C GLY A 197 -6.67 26.42 -50.16
N ILE A 198 -7.91 26.93 -50.02
CA ILE A 198 -8.86 26.93 -51.13
C ILE A 198 -8.43 28.04 -52.12
N PRO A 199 -8.10 27.70 -53.36
CA PRO A 199 -7.74 28.72 -54.35
C PRO A 199 -8.93 29.64 -54.58
N SER A 200 -8.69 30.94 -54.61
CA SER A 200 -9.70 31.98 -54.82
C SER A 200 -10.39 31.92 -56.19
N SER A 201 -9.93 31.04 -57.07
CA SER A 201 -10.55 30.81 -58.37
C SER A 201 -10.36 29.36 -58.83
N VAL A 202 -11.44 28.71 -59.26
CA VAL A 202 -11.41 27.43 -59.96
C VAL A 202 -11.56 27.72 -61.45
N ARG A 203 -10.58 27.31 -62.29
CA ARG A 203 -10.73 27.40 -63.74
C ARG A 203 -11.82 26.40 -64.17
N LYS A 204 -12.81 26.90 -64.86
CA LYS A 204 -13.79 26.07 -65.54
C LYS A 204 -13.07 25.19 -66.55
N ASN A 205 -13.19 23.85 -66.46
CA ASN A 205 -12.68 22.97 -67.50
C ASN A 205 -13.40 23.34 -68.82
N THR A 206 -12.63 23.84 -69.71
CA THR A 206 -13.06 23.95 -71.11
C THR A 206 -12.83 22.57 -71.75
N THR A 207 -13.91 21.84 -71.94
CA THR A 207 -13.92 20.69 -72.86
C THR A 207 -13.70 21.21 -74.28
N LEU A 208 -12.66 20.67 -74.94
CA LEU A 208 -12.45 20.81 -76.38
C LEU A 208 -13.37 19.80 -77.08
#